data_8ca8b917e0235af68678ec4b5cca1f9a
#
_entry.id   8ca8b917e0235af68678ec4b5cca1f9a
#
_cell.length_a   1.000
_cell.length_b   1.000
_cell.length_c   1.000
_cell.angle_alpha   90.00
_cell.angle_beta   90.00
_cell.angle_gamma   90.00
#
_symmetry.space_group_name_H-M   'P 1'
#
loop_
_entity.id
_entity.type
_entity.pdbx_description
1 polymer ?
#
loop_
_entity_poly.entity_id
_entity_poly.type
_entity_poly.pdbx_seq_one_letter_code
_entity_poly.pdbx_strand_id
1 'polypeptide(L)'
;MKKQYFPFIILLSILSACSDNSDFDATGTFEATEIIVSAESNGKLFRLDAEEGTHLTQGEKVGLIDTVQLYLKKLQLEATMKSVDKQRPDVRKQIAATKEQLSTARRERTRVENLLKANAAHRKQLDDWDSQIAVLQSQLEAQISSLTNSTQSLNEQSSSVAIQILQTEDQLNKC
;
A
#
# COMPACT_ATOMS: atom_id res chain seq x y z
N MET A 1 -5.30 36.98 -99.08
CA MET A 1 -5.10 37.11 -97.63
C MET A 1 -5.88 36.03 -96.90
N LYS A 2 -5.72 34.74 -97.11
CA LYS A 2 -6.52 33.66 -96.46
C LYS A 2 -5.70 32.43 -95.98
N LYS A 3 -4.37 32.48 -96.04
CA LYS A 3 -3.52 31.35 -95.70
C LYS A 3 -2.81 31.43 -94.32
N GLN A 4 -2.94 32.48 -93.59
CA GLN A 4 -2.13 32.75 -92.39
C GLN A 4 -2.79 32.31 -91.03
N TYR A 5 -4.06 31.95 -91.02
CA TYR A 5 -4.79 31.55 -89.83
C TYR A 5 -4.81 29.99 -89.66
N PHE A 6 -4.43 29.25 -90.61
CA PHE A 6 -4.46 27.78 -90.59
C PHE A 6 -3.56 27.17 -89.50
N PRO A 7 -2.29 27.64 -89.31
CA PRO A 7 -1.49 27.13 -88.21
C PRO A 7 -1.95 27.50 -86.82
N PHE A 8 -2.70 28.65 -86.70
CA PHE A 8 -3.22 29.10 -85.42
C PHE A 8 -4.43 28.29 -84.90
N ILE A 9 -5.22 27.75 -85.84
CA ILE A 9 -6.38 26.90 -85.51
C ILE A 9 -5.86 25.50 -85.06
N ILE A 10 -4.77 25.00 -85.69
CA ILE A 10 -4.18 23.71 -85.23
C ILE A 10 -3.52 23.83 -83.87
N LEU A 11 -2.94 24.97 -83.54
CA LEU A 11 -2.33 25.20 -82.23
C LEU A 11 -3.39 25.29 -81.11
N LEU A 12 -4.59 25.82 -81.43
CA LEU A 12 -5.68 25.92 -80.46
C LEU A 12 -6.38 24.60 -80.20
N SER A 13 -6.32 23.63 -81.12
CA SER A 13 -6.91 22.28 -80.96
C SER A 13 -6.11 21.38 -80.05
N ILE A 14 -4.81 21.66 -79.83
CA ILE A 14 -3.91 20.85 -79.04
C ILE A 14 -4.10 21.18 -77.52
N LEU A 15 -4.68 22.34 -77.13
CA LEU A 15 -4.88 22.73 -75.78
C LEU A 15 -6.12 22.11 -75.14
N SER A 16 -6.96 21.40 -75.90
CA SER A 16 -8.22 20.82 -75.37
C SER A 16 -8.09 19.33 -74.98
N ALA A 17 -6.89 18.74 -75.03
CA ALA A 17 -6.69 17.29 -74.84
C ALA A 17 -6.22 16.87 -73.41
N CYS A 18 -6.24 17.77 -72.44
CA CYS A 18 -6.02 17.44 -71.06
C CYS A 18 -7.29 17.60 -70.25
N SER A 19 -8.28 16.75 -70.49
CA SER A 19 -9.35 16.46 -69.54
C SER A 19 -9.07 15.09 -68.99
N ASP A 20 -8.25 15.03 -67.98
CA ASP A 20 -8.07 13.85 -67.16
C ASP A 20 -9.29 13.73 -66.23
N ASN A 21 -10.32 13.08 -66.76
CA ASN A 21 -11.45 12.64 -65.93
C ASN A 21 -11.00 11.47 -65.08
N SER A 22 -10.30 11.73 -64.04
CA SER A 22 -10.20 10.79 -62.96
C SER A 22 -11.51 10.84 -62.14
N ASP A 23 -12.50 10.09 -62.58
CA ASP A 23 -13.72 9.83 -61.78
C ASP A 23 -13.35 9.02 -60.54
N PHE A 24 -12.84 9.75 -59.55
CA PHE A 24 -12.81 9.21 -58.18
C PHE A 24 -14.14 9.54 -57.56
N ASP A 25 -15.08 8.61 -57.58
CA ASP A 25 -16.42 8.74 -57.03
C ASP A 25 -16.47 8.90 -55.50
N ALA A 26 -15.39 8.60 -54.82
CA ALA A 26 -15.22 8.86 -53.39
C ALA A 26 -13.75 8.80 -52.92
N THR A 27 -13.32 9.81 -52.18
CA THR A 27 -12.09 9.81 -51.39
C THR A 27 -12.51 9.60 -49.92
N GLY A 28 -12.22 8.43 -49.37
CA GLY A 28 -12.41 8.11 -47.96
C GLY A 28 -11.08 8.03 -47.24
N THR A 29 -10.94 8.70 -46.12
CA THR A 29 -9.85 8.49 -45.19
C THR A 29 -10.27 7.40 -44.22
N PHE A 30 -9.56 6.30 -44.17
CA PHE A 30 -9.78 5.28 -43.13
C PHE A 30 -9.07 5.75 -41.87
N GLU A 31 -9.85 6.11 -40.86
CA GLU A 31 -9.34 6.38 -39.52
C GLU A 31 -9.51 5.13 -38.67
N ALA A 32 -8.40 4.60 -38.17
CA ALA A 32 -8.41 3.54 -37.16
C ALA A 32 -8.20 4.16 -35.79
N THR A 33 -9.01 3.78 -34.82
CA THR A 33 -8.76 4.14 -33.43
C THR A 33 -7.61 3.29 -32.91
N GLU A 34 -6.46 3.92 -32.67
CA GLU A 34 -5.32 3.26 -32.08
C GLU A 34 -5.48 3.26 -30.55
N ILE A 35 -5.39 2.08 -29.94
CA ILE A 35 -5.44 1.90 -28.50
C ILE A 35 -4.10 1.32 -28.05
N ILE A 36 -3.39 2.07 -27.19
CA ILE A 36 -2.14 1.60 -26.59
C ILE A 36 -2.47 0.85 -25.30
N VAL A 37 -2.17 -0.44 -25.28
CA VAL A 37 -2.27 -1.28 -24.07
C VAL A 37 -0.90 -1.40 -23.45
N SER A 38 -0.74 -0.85 -22.23
CA SER A 38 0.53 -0.90 -21.49
C SER A 38 0.45 -1.95 -20.38
N ALA A 39 1.59 -2.55 -20.05
CA ALA A 39 1.70 -3.41 -18.88
C ALA A 39 1.47 -2.60 -17.60
N GLU A 40 0.70 -3.13 -16.65
CA GLU A 40 0.42 -2.50 -15.36
C GLU A 40 1.52 -2.77 -14.31
N SER A 41 2.47 -3.65 -14.63
CA SER A 41 3.57 -4.04 -13.74
C SER A 41 4.93 -3.83 -14.41
N ASN A 42 5.93 -3.45 -13.61
CA ASN A 42 7.30 -3.29 -14.07
C ASN A 42 8.09 -4.58 -13.86
N GLY A 43 8.76 -5.06 -14.88
CA GLY A 43 9.59 -6.26 -14.80
C GLY A 43 10.17 -6.68 -16.14
N LYS A 44 10.94 -7.77 -16.12
CA LYS A 44 11.44 -8.38 -17.36
C LYS A 44 10.29 -9.14 -18.01
N LEU A 45 10.01 -8.85 -19.27
CA LEU A 45 9.06 -9.62 -20.06
C LEU A 45 9.60 -11.05 -20.25
N PHE A 46 8.90 -12.03 -19.72
CA PHE A 46 9.27 -13.44 -19.83
C PHE A 46 8.75 -14.04 -21.13
N ARG A 47 7.52 -13.69 -21.52
CA ARG A 47 6.86 -14.16 -22.74
C ARG A 47 5.86 -13.10 -23.22
N LEU A 48 5.76 -12.98 -24.53
CA LEU A 48 4.73 -12.19 -25.21
C LEU A 48 4.02 -13.14 -26.19
N ASP A 49 2.72 -13.30 -26.01
CA ASP A 49 1.89 -14.21 -26.80
C ASP A 49 1.09 -13.48 -27.89
N ALA A 50 1.15 -12.15 -27.94
CA ALA A 50 0.50 -11.34 -28.96
C ALA A 50 1.39 -11.23 -30.22
N GLU A 51 0.85 -11.63 -31.37
CA GLU A 51 1.50 -11.49 -32.70
C GLU A 51 0.74 -10.47 -33.53
N GLU A 52 1.43 -9.85 -34.51
CA GLU A 52 0.80 -8.90 -35.40
C GLU A 52 -0.33 -9.56 -36.22
N GLY A 53 -1.48 -8.92 -36.26
CA GLY A 53 -2.68 -9.42 -36.93
C GLY A 53 -3.55 -10.35 -36.08
N THR A 54 -3.21 -10.62 -34.83
CA THR A 54 -4.02 -11.45 -33.94
C THR A 54 -5.21 -10.67 -33.39
N HIS A 55 -6.39 -11.29 -33.36
CA HIS A 55 -7.55 -10.74 -32.69
C HIS A 55 -7.50 -11.07 -31.21
N LEU A 56 -7.45 -10.05 -30.36
CA LEU A 56 -7.45 -10.19 -28.92
C LEU A 56 -8.84 -9.92 -28.35
N THR A 57 -9.22 -10.65 -27.31
CA THR A 57 -10.46 -10.48 -26.56
C THR A 57 -10.19 -9.76 -25.22
N GLN A 58 -11.19 -9.08 -24.69
CA GLN A 58 -11.08 -8.42 -23.39
C GLN A 58 -10.74 -9.43 -22.29
N GLY A 59 -9.69 -9.20 -21.52
CA GLY A 59 -9.23 -10.07 -20.44
C GLY A 59 -8.32 -11.23 -20.89
N GLU A 60 -7.97 -11.30 -22.16
CA GLU A 60 -7.02 -12.30 -22.69
C GLU A 60 -5.60 -11.99 -22.21
N LYS A 61 -4.88 -13.03 -21.80
CA LYS A 61 -3.48 -12.92 -21.38
C LYS A 61 -2.58 -12.81 -22.60
N VAL A 62 -1.96 -11.67 -22.78
CA VAL A 62 -1.09 -11.38 -23.94
C VAL A 62 0.39 -11.54 -23.66
N GLY A 63 0.78 -11.79 -22.40
CA GLY A 63 2.18 -11.98 -22.03
C GLY A 63 2.34 -12.32 -20.55
N LEU A 64 3.58 -12.50 -20.13
CA LEU A 64 3.98 -12.80 -18.77
C LEU A 64 5.22 -12.00 -18.39
N ILE A 65 5.14 -11.30 -17.27
CA ILE A 65 6.25 -10.55 -16.67
C ILE A 65 6.89 -11.41 -15.56
N ASP A 66 8.21 -11.34 -15.41
CA ASP A 66 8.95 -12.04 -14.35
C ASP A 66 8.56 -11.48 -12.96
N THR A 67 7.99 -12.32 -12.13
CA THR A 67 7.46 -11.99 -10.81
C THR A 67 8.41 -12.34 -9.66
N VAL A 68 9.58 -12.90 -9.93
CA VAL A 68 10.51 -13.40 -8.88
C VAL A 68 10.85 -12.31 -7.86
N GLN A 69 11.14 -11.09 -8.31
CA GLN A 69 11.49 -9.99 -7.41
C GLN A 69 10.30 -9.54 -6.53
N LEU A 70 9.11 -9.50 -7.09
CA LEU A 70 7.88 -9.18 -6.36
C LEU A 70 7.56 -10.26 -5.32
N TYR A 71 7.72 -11.52 -5.69
CA TYR A 71 7.53 -12.65 -4.78
C TYR A 71 8.50 -12.61 -3.59
N LEU A 72 9.80 -12.36 -3.86
CA LEU A 72 10.81 -12.22 -2.81
C LEU A 72 10.53 -11.02 -1.90
N LYS A 73 10.08 -9.90 -2.46
CA LYS A 73 9.64 -8.73 -1.68
C LYS A 73 8.47 -9.06 -0.77
N LYS A 74 7.47 -9.81 -1.26
CA LYS A 74 6.36 -10.29 -0.44
C LYS A 74 6.85 -11.11 0.75
N LEU A 75 7.72 -12.11 0.51
CA LEU A 75 8.29 -12.93 1.57
C LEU A 75 9.07 -12.10 2.62
N GLN A 76 9.80 -11.08 2.17
CA GLN A 76 10.51 -10.17 3.07
C GLN A 76 9.53 -9.36 3.94
N LEU A 77 8.43 -8.86 3.37
CA LEU A 77 7.39 -8.13 4.10
C LEU A 77 6.68 -9.03 5.11
N GLU A 78 6.37 -10.27 4.76
CA GLU A 78 5.78 -11.26 5.67
C GLU A 78 6.72 -11.58 6.84
N ALA A 79 8.02 -11.71 6.58
CA ALA A 79 9.02 -11.89 7.63
C ALA A 79 9.12 -10.66 8.55
N THR A 80 9.03 -9.46 8.00
CA THR A 80 9.00 -8.20 8.76
C THR A 80 7.76 -8.13 9.65
N MET A 81 6.59 -8.44 9.12
CA MET A 81 5.33 -8.49 9.88
C MET A 81 5.43 -9.45 11.07
N LYS A 82 5.95 -10.65 10.83
CA LYS A 82 6.17 -11.66 11.88
C LYS A 82 7.17 -11.18 12.94
N SER A 83 8.17 -10.39 12.54
CA SER A 83 9.12 -9.78 13.48
C SER A 83 8.46 -8.72 14.37
N VAL A 84 7.62 -7.85 13.78
CA VAL A 84 6.84 -6.84 14.50
C VAL A 84 5.90 -7.50 15.52
N ASP A 85 5.21 -8.55 15.13
CA ASP A 85 4.30 -9.28 16.03
C ASP A 85 5.03 -9.90 17.24
N LYS A 86 6.25 -10.38 17.04
CA LYS A 86 7.08 -10.92 18.14
C LYS A 86 7.57 -9.87 19.12
N GLN A 87 7.60 -8.60 18.73
CA GLN A 87 8.01 -7.49 19.61
C GLN A 87 6.89 -7.04 20.56
N ARG A 88 5.67 -7.55 20.42
CA ARG A 88 4.54 -7.17 21.26
C ARG A 88 4.82 -7.53 22.72
N PRO A 89 4.77 -6.55 23.64
CA PRO A 89 5.02 -6.81 25.06
C PRO A 89 3.88 -7.61 25.69
N ASP A 90 4.22 -8.55 26.56
CA ASP A 90 3.23 -9.15 27.45
C ASP A 90 3.00 -8.20 28.62
N VAL A 91 2.00 -7.34 28.45
CA VAL A 91 1.62 -6.31 29.44
C VAL A 91 1.39 -6.92 30.83
N ARG A 92 0.70 -8.07 30.91
CA ARG A 92 0.40 -8.73 32.19
C ARG A 92 1.65 -9.13 32.95
N LYS A 93 2.64 -9.71 32.24
CA LYS A 93 3.91 -10.11 32.88
C LYS A 93 4.73 -8.90 33.33
N GLN A 94 4.74 -7.83 32.53
CA GLN A 94 5.55 -6.65 32.84
C GLN A 94 5.03 -5.86 34.04
N ILE A 95 3.72 -5.84 34.28
CA ILE A 95 3.11 -5.13 35.43
C ILE A 95 2.90 -6.02 36.64
N ALA A 96 3.15 -7.34 36.54
CA ALA A 96 2.85 -8.30 37.60
C ALA A 96 3.59 -7.97 38.91
N ALA A 97 4.87 -7.63 38.83
CA ALA A 97 5.70 -7.29 40.00
C ALA A 97 5.17 -6.05 40.71
N THR A 98 4.85 -4.97 39.99
CA THR A 98 4.31 -3.73 40.56
C THR A 98 2.94 -3.95 41.18
N LYS A 99 2.10 -4.77 40.51
CA LYS A 99 0.79 -5.17 41.12
C LYS A 99 0.94 -5.92 42.43
N GLU A 100 1.90 -6.85 42.54
CA GLU A 100 2.14 -7.58 43.76
C GLU A 100 2.72 -6.69 44.85
N GLN A 101 3.62 -5.77 44.54
CA GLN A 101 4.11 -4.77 45.47
C GLN A 101 2.96 -3.89 46.02
N LEU A 102 2.06 -3.43 45.11
CA LEU A 102 0.88 -2.65 45.49
C LEU A 102 -0.07 -3.45 46.38
N SER A 103 -0.28 -4.74 46.04
CA SER A 103 -1.09 -5.64 46.84
C SER A 103 -0.52 -5.81 48.27
N THR A 104 0.78 -5.99 48.38
CA THR A 104 1.49 -6.11 49.66
C THR A 104 1.41 -4.82 50.45
N ALA A 105 1.67 -3.67 49.82
CA ALA A 105 1.55 -2.38 50.49
C ALA A 105 0.12 -2.13 51.09
N ARG A 106 -0.91 -2.52 50.33
CA ARG A 106 -2.31 -2.43 50.79
C ARG A 106 -2.60 -3.34 51.97
N ARG A 107 -2.05 -4.57 51.99
CA ARG A 107 -2.18 -5.48 53.15
C ARG A 107 -1.50 -4.90 54.38
N GLU A 108 -0.28 -4.37 54.26
CA GLU A 108 0.44 -3.77 55.39
C GLU A 108 -0.24 -2.49 55.89
N ARG A 109 -0.76 -1.65 54.99
CA ARG A 109 -1.60 -0.51 55.38
C ARG A 109 -2.78 -0.93 56.25
N THR A 110 -3.52 -1.95 55.83
CA THR A 110 -4.67 -2.48 56.59
C THR A 110 -4.24 -3.02 57.95
N ARG A 111 -3.10 -3.69 58.03
CA ARG A 111 -2.51 -4.18 59.25
C ARG A 111 -2.18 -3.03 60.23
N VAL A 112 -1.50 -2.00 59.74
CA VAL A 112 -1.15 -0.81 60.52
C VAL A 112 -2.39 -0.04 60.98
N GLU A 113 -3.43 0.08 60.13
CA GLU A 113 -4.69 0.69 60.47
C GLU A 113 -5.38 -0.05 61.63
N ASN A 114 -5.37 -1.39 61.64
CA ASN A 114 -5.92 -2.18 62.76
C ASN A 114 -5.11 -2.03 64.05
N LEU A 115 -3.79 -1.96 63.95
CA LEU A 115 -2.92 -1.69 65.10
C LEU A 115 -3.11 -0.28 65.65
N LEU A 116 -3.35 0.70 64.81
CA LEU A 116 -3.65 2.07 65.21
C LEU A 116 -4.98 2.14 65.97
N LYS A 117 -6.03 1.43 65.54
CA LYS A 117 -7.30 1.31 66.25
C LYS A 117 -7.14 0.68 67.63
N ALA A 118 -6.16 -0.20 67.80
CA ALA A 118 -5.78 -0.81 69.06
C ALA A 118 -4.78 0.02 69.90
N ASN A 119 -4.46 1.25 69.50
CA ASN A 119 -3.44 2.13 70.13
C ASN A 119 -2.01 1.49 70.11
N ALA A 120 -1.74 0.55 69.22
CA ALA A 120 -0.48 -0.20 69.11
C ALA A 120 0.41 0.24 67.91
N ALA A 121 0.08 1.34 67.23
CA ALA A 121 0.85 1.93 66.15
C ALA A 121 0.77 3.46 66.15
N HIS A 122 1.71 4.11 65.45
CA HIS A 122 1.73 5.57 65.25
C HIS A 122 1.05 5.97 63.95
N ARG A 123 0.34 7.08 63.94
CA ARG A 123 -0.33 7.68 62.78
C ARG A 123 0.62 7.82 61.58
N LYS A 124 1.86 8.24 61.87
CA LYS A 124 2.90 8.39 60.84
C LYS A 124 3.11 7.11 60.01
N GLN A 125 3.04 5.94 60.64
CA GLN A 125 3.22 4.66 59.92
C GLN A 125 2.09 4.41 58.91
N LEU A 126 0.87 4.84 59.18
CA LEU A 126 -0.25 4.75 58.23
C LEU A 126 -0.04 5.71 57.07
N ASP A 127 0.37 6.96 57.35
CA ASP A 127 0.63 7.98 56.35
C ASP A 127 1.81 7.60 55.43
N ASP A 128 2.82 6.90 55.98
CA ASP A 128 3.97 6.35 55.17
C ASP A 128 3.47 5.29 54.17
N TRP A 129 2.57 4.38 54.62
CA TRP A 129 2.00 3.38 53.71
C TRP A 129 1.03 4.00 52.69
N ASP A 130 0.23 4.99 53.05
CA ASP A 130 -0.63 5.70 52.09
C ASP A 130 0.22 6.39 51.00
N SER A 131 1.33 7.02 51.37
CA SER A 131 2.30 7.61 50.42
C SER A 131 2.92 6.56 49.52
N GLN A 132 3.35 5.42 50.08
CA GLN A 132 3.93 4.32 49.31
C GLN A 132 2.92 3.74 48.29
N ILE A 133 1.67 3.57 48.67
CA ILE A 133 0.58 3.09 47.81
C ILE A 133 0.37 4.07 46.64
N ALA A 134 0.32 5.38 46.93
CA ALA A 134 0.16 6.41 45.90
C ALA A 134 1.28 6.37 44.87
N VAL A 135 2.55 6.22 45.30
CA VAL A 135 3.71 6.08 44.41
C VAL A 135 3.59 4.83 43.53
N LEU A 136 3.27 3.66 44.12
CA LEU A 136 3.11 2.40 43.40
C LEU A 136 1.94 2.43 42.42
N GLN A 137 0.84 3.12 42.73
CA GLN A 137 -0.30 3.32 41.84
C GLN A 137 0.09 4.16 40.63
N SER A 138 0.74 5.31 40.87
CA SER A 138 1.24 6.16 39.77
C SER A 138 2.27 5.45 38.88
N GLN A 139 3.16 4.65 39.49
CA GLN A 139 4.12 3.83 38.73
C GLN A 139 3.44 2.77 37.88
N LEU A 140 2.43 2.08 38.42
CA LEU A 140 1.65 1.08 37.70
C LEU A 140 0.90 1.70 36.50
N GLU A 141 0.27 2.86 36.70
CA GLU A 141 -0.45 3.60 35.70
C GLU A 141 0.49 4.06 34.56
N ALA A 142 1.66 4.61 34.92
CA ALA A 142 2.69 4.99 33.95
C ALA A 142 3.19 3.79 33.13
N GLN A 143 3.41 2.63 33.78
CA GLN A 143 3.80 1.40 33.07
C GLN A 143 2.72 0.93 32.11
N ILE A 144 1.45 0.90 32.54
CA ILE A 144 0.32 0.51 31.69
C ILE A 144 0.22 1.44 30.48
N SER A 145 0.29 2.76 30.70
CA SER A 145 0.22 3.75 29.62
C SER A 145 1.35 3.56 28.61
N SER A 146 2.58 3.42 29.09
CA SER A 146 3.76 3.19 28.22
C SER A 146 3.62 1.92 27.38
N LEU A 147 3.19 0.81 27.99
CA LEU A 147 3.00 -0.47 27.30
C LEU A 147 1.83 -0.43 26.30
N THR A 148 0.77 0.29 26.63
CA THR A 148 -0.38 0.50 25.74
C THR A 148 0.06 1.28 24.49
N ASN A 149 0.78 2.38 24.68
CA ASN A 149 1.31 3.19 23.58
C ASN A 149 2.27 2.39 22.68
N SER A 150 3.15 1.58 23.31
CA SER A 150 4.05 0.68 22.56
C SER A 150 3.26 -0.34 21.74
N THR A 151 2.23 -0.96 22.32
CA THR A 151 1.37 -1.93 21.62
C THR A 151 0.61 -1.26 20.46
N GLN A 152 0.12 -0.05 20.65
CA GLN A 152 -0.56 0.71 19.61
C GLN A 152 0.39 1.03 18.45
N SER A 153 1.60 1.51 18.73
CA SER A 153 2.62 1.78 17.70
C SER A 153 2.96 0.53 16.90
N LEU A 154 3.12 -0.63 17.55
CA LEU A 154 3.36 -1.91 16.88
C LEU A 154 2.15 -2.35 16.03
N ASN A 155 0.91 -2.08 16.45
CA ASN A 155 -0.28 -2.35 15.66
C ASN A 155 -0.32 -1.50 14.38
N GLU A 156 0.02 -0.21 14.48
CA GLU A 156 0.08 0.70 13.34
C GLU A 156 1.18 0.28 12.36
N GLN A 157 2.34 -0.11 12.86
CA GLN A 157 3.44 -0.65 12.05
C GLN A 157 3.04 -1.97 11.35
N SER A 158 2.40 -2.89 12.07
CA SER A 158 1.91 -4.15 11.50
C SER A 158 0.87 -3.90 10.40
N SER A 159 -0.05 -2.96 10.61
CA SER A 159 -1.05 -2.56 9.62
C SER A 159 -0.40 -1.96 8.36
N SER A 160 0.62 -1.12 8.53
CA SER A 160 1.37 -0.55 7.39
C SER A 160 2.05 -1.64 6.55
N VAL A 161 2.69 -2.62 7.20
CA VAL A 161 3.31 -3.76 6.51
C VAL A 161 2.26 -4.63 5.82
N ALA A 162 1.10 -4.85 6.45
CA ALA A 162 -0.01 -5.59 5.83
C ALA A 162 -0.51 -4.93 4.54
N ILE A 163 -0.63 -3.61 4.52
CA ILE A 163 -0.99 -2.85 3.30
C ILE A 163 0.07 -3.04 2.21
N GLN A 164 1.36 -3.01 2.55
CA GLN A 164 2.44 -3.23 1.58
C GLN A 164 2.41 -4.66 1.00
N ILE A 165 2.04 -5.66 1.81
CA ILE A 165 1.85 -7.04 1.33
C ILE A 165 0.72 -7.08 0.31
N LEU A 166 -0.45 -6.50 0.62
CA LEU A 166 -1.60 -6.43 -0.29
C LEU A 166 -1.26 -5.72 -1.61
N GLN A 167 -0.52 -4.60 -1.55
CA GLN A 167 -0.06 -3.89 -2.75
C GLN A 167 0.87 -4.76 -3.61
N THR A 168 1.76 -5.52 -2.97
CA THR A 168 2.68 -6.42 -3.67
C THR A 168 1.94 -7.62 -4.28
N GLU A 169 0.90 -8.12 -3.61
CA GLU A 169 0.01 -9.17 -4.14
C GLU A 169 -0.80 -8.68 -5.34
N ASP A 170 -1.34 -7.46 -5.28
CA ASP A 170 -2.04 -6.85 -6.42
C ASP A 170 -1.11 -6.72 -7.63
N GLN A 171 0.14 -6.27 -7.42
CA GLN A 171 1.15 -6.23 -8.48
C GLN A 171 1.47 -7.62 -9.06
N LEU A 172 1.56 -8.65 -8.20
CA LEU A 172 1.77 -10.04 -8.63
C LEU A 172 0.61 -10.56 -9.50
N ASN A 173 -0.61 -10.18 -9.18
CA ASN A 173 -1.80 -10.62 -9.92
C ASN A 173 -1.93 -9.95 -11.30
N LYS A 174 -1.26 -8.81 -11.52
CA LYS A 174 -1.25 -8.03 -12.77
C LYS A 174 -0.11 -8.42 -13.71
N CYS A 175 0.78 -9.30 -13.31
CA CYS A 175 1.87 -9.83 -14.13
C CYS A 175 1.44 -11.06 -14.94
#